data_08f16dbda1100baaf0174b4f8312d494
#
_entry.id   08f16dbda1100baaf0174b4f8312d494
#
_cell.length_a   1.000
_cell.length_b   1.000
_cell.length_c   1.000
_cell.angle_alpha   90.00
_cell.angle_beta   90.00
_cell.angle_gamma   90.00
#
_symmetry.space_group_name_H-M   'P 1'
#
loop_
_entity.id
_entity.type
_entity.pdbx_description
1 polymer ?
#
loop_
_entity_poly.entity_id
_entity_poly.type
_entity_poly.pdbx_seq_one_letter_code
_entity_poly.pdbx_strand_id
1 'polypeptide(L)'
;MGTIEFHGWGARTMDVEAPERMVFDLDPDEGLDFAVVKRAAHDLRQQLADLGLVSFAMLTGGKGVHLVVPLIPDHSWETHKDFSRRFAEALSFAQPDRFTASMSKGKRKGRIFIDWLRNQRGSTAILPYSARARVGAPVAVPLPWEELDALIDARFYSVDNAPVLLKRAKGKALAGWGFAEQRLPSI
;
A
#
# COMPACT_ATOMS: atom_id res chain seq x y z
N MET A 1 6.35 26.72 -6.86
CA MET A 1 6.68 25.27 -7.02
C MET A 1 5.44 24.56 -7.52
N GLY A 2 5.54 23.77 -8.60
CA GLY A 2 4.42 23.03 -9.17
C GLY A 2 4.44 21.56 -8.76
N THR A 3 4.44 21.27 -7.44
CA THR A 3 4.40 19.90 -6.94
C THR A 3 3.01 19.31 -7.14
N ILE A 4 2.91 18.17 -7.80
CA ILE A 4 1.65 17.46 -8.05
C ILE A 4 1.54 16.23 -7.16
N GLU A 5 2.61 15.43 -7.05
CA GLU A 5 2.63 14.21 -6.26
C GLU A 5 3.33 14.44 -4.91
N PHE A 6 2.69 14.00 -3.85
CA PHE A 6 3.25 14.00 -2.51
C PHE A 6 3.58 12.58 -2.09
N HIS A 7 4.84 12.33 -1.81
CA HIS A 7 5.36 11.07 -1.32
C HIS A 7 5.98 11.28 0.06
N GLY A 8 5.66 10.43 0.99
CA GLY A 8 6.16 10.52 2.37
C GLY A 8 6.95 9.29 2.79
N TRP A 9 7.76 9.47 3.82
CA TRP A 9 8.42 8.38 4.53
C TRP A 9 7.41 7.65 5.43
N GLY A 10 7.78 6.43 5.83
CA GLY A 10 7.05 5.66 6.82
C GLY A 10 7.35 6.04 8.28
N ALA A 11 7.91 7.23 8.53
CA ALA A 11 8.28 7.73 9.85
C ALA A 11 7.81 9.18 10.05
N ARG A 12 7.77 9.63 11.30
CA ARG A 12 7.44 11.01 11.67
C ARG A 12 8.63 11.93 11.49
N THR A 13 8.35 13.19 11.20
CA THR A 13 9.39 14.24 11.09
C THR A 13 10.18 14.46 12.38
N MET A 14 9.57 14.17 13.52
CA MET A 14 10.21 14.30 14.84
C MET A 14 11.19 13.14 15.14
N ASP A 15 11.01 11.99 14.51
CA ASP A 15 11.89 10.85 14.65
C ASP A 15 11.90 10.04 13.33
N VAL A 16 12.79 10.43 12.44
CA VAL A 16 12.91 9.81 11.10
C VAL A 16 13.61 8.45 11.12
N GLU A 17 14.24 8.10 12.23
CA GLU A 17 14.93 6.81 12.38
C GLU A 17 14.01 5.70 12.93
N ALA A 18 12.84 6.06 13.48
CA ALA A 18 11.86 5.14 14.02
C ALA A 18 10.62 5.05 13.09
N PRO A 19 10.59 4.10 12.14
CA PRO A 19 9.46 3.94 11.25
C PRO A 19 8.20 3.49 12.01
N GLU A 20 7.06 4.15 11.71
CA GLU A 20 5.76 3.86 12.31
C GLU A 20 4.77 3.22 11.34
N ARG A 21 5.19 2.97 10.11
CA ARG A 21 4.31 2.48 9.06
C ARG A 21 5.09 1.62 8.07
N MET A 22 4.53 0.47 7.76
CA MET A 22 4.96 -0.39 6.67
C MET A 22 3.95 -0.31 5.51
N VAL A 23 4.45 -0.40 4.28
CA VAL A 23 3.62 -0.37 3.07
C VAL A 23 4.01 -1.54 2.17
N PHE A 24 3.02 -2.34 1.77
CA PHE A 24 3.15 -3.28 0.68
C PHE A 24 2.43 -2.70 -0.55
N ASP A 25 3.18 -2.36 -1.58
CA ASP A 25 2.63 -1.85 -2.84
C ASP A 25 2.43 -3.02 -3.80
N LEU A 26 1.17 -3.33 -4.09
CA LEU A 26 0.81 -4.37 -5.06
C LEU A 26 0.83 -3.77 -6.46
N ASP A 27 1.92 -4.01 -7.21
CA ASP A 27 2.12 -3.51 -8.58
C ASP A 27 1.86 -4.64 -9.60
N PRO A 28 0.67 -4.69 -10.22
CA PRO A 28 0.35 -5.73 -11.20
C PRO A 28 1.09 -5.52 -12.51
N ASP A 29 1.39 -6.62 -13.20
CA ASP A 29 1.84 -6.58 -14.59
C ASP A 29 0.79 -5.92 -15.50
N GLU A 30 1.23 -5.44 -16.65
CA GLU A 30 0.33 -4.83 -17.63
C GLU A 30 -0.69 -5.86 -18.15
N GLY A 31 -1.96 -5.45 -18.17
CA GLY A 31 -3.06 -6.30 -18.62
C GLY A 31 -3.69 -7.20 -17.56
N LEU A 32 -3.18 -7.21 -16.31
CA LEU A 32 -3.90 -7.87 -15.23
C LEU A 32 -5.15 -7.07 -14.85
N ASP A 33 -6.28 -7.76 -14.76
CA ASP A 33 -7.55 -7.20 -14.31
C ASP A 33 -7.46 -6.72 -12.85
N PHE A 34 -8.10 -5.59 -12.54
CA PHE A 34 -8.12 -5.05 -11.19
C PHE A 34 -8.77 -6.00 -10.17
N ALA A 35 -9.68 -6.87 -10.61
CA ALA A 35 -10.23 -7.92 -9.76
C ALA A 35 -9.15 -8.89 -9.25
N VAL A 36 -8.09 -9.13 -10.02
CA VAL A 36 -6.93 -9.95 -9.57
C VAL A 36 -6.17 -9.22 -8.47
N VAL A 37 -5.98 -7.90 -8.62
CA VAL A 37 -5.31 -7.06 -7.61
C VAL A 37 -6.11 -7.01 -6.31
N LYS A 38 -7.44 -6.88 -6.39
CA LYS A 38 -8.33 -6.89 -5.21
C LYS A 38 -8.21 -8.21 -4.43
N ARG A 39 -8.29 -9.35 -5.14
CA ARG A 39 -8.10 -10.66 -4.49
C ARG A 39 -6.73 -10.78 -3.82
N ALA A 40 -5.68 -10.32 -4.50
CA ALA A 40 -4.34 -10.30 -3.93
C ALA A 40 -4.25 -9.44 -2.67
N ALA A 41 -4.90 -8.27 -2.67
CA ALA A 41 -4.93 -7.40 -1.50
C ALA A 41 -5.63 -8.08 -0.30
N HIS A 42 -6.74 -8.79 -0.53
CA HIS A 42 -7.41 -9.56 0.53
C HIS A 42 -6.56 -10.73 1.03
N ASP A 43 -5.88 -11.44 0.14
CA ASP A 43 -4.99 -12.54 0.53
C ASP A 43 -3.84 -12.02 1.42
N LEU A 44 -3.19 -10.90 1.03
CA LEU A 44 -2.16 -10.28 1.85
C LEU A 44 -2.73 -9.78 3.19
N ARG A 45 -3.93 -9.18 3.17
CA ARG A 45 -4.63 -8.78 4.41
C ARG A 45 -4.79 -9.95 5.36
N GLN A 46 -5.24 -11.10 4.86
CA GLN A 46 -5.44 -12.29 5.68
C GLN A 46 -4.11 -12.81 6.26
N GLN A 47 -3.07 -12.89 5.41
CA GLN A 47 -1.75 -13.34 5.87
C GLN A 47 -1.15 -12.39 6.93
N LEU A 48 -1.36 -11.08 6.79
CA LEU A 48 -0.97 -10.11 7.83
C LEU A 48 -1.78 -10.30 9.10
N ALA A 49 -3.10 -10.54 8.99
CA ALA A 49 -3.97 -10.79 10.13
C ALA A 49 -3.60 -12.08 10.88
N ASP A 50 -3.20 -13.13 10.16
CA ASP A 50 -2.70 -14.39 10.75
C ASP A 50 -1.42 -14.19 11.56
N LEU A 51 -0.64 -13.14 11.24
CA LEU A 51 0.51 -12.66 11.99
C LEU A 51 0.15 -11.64 13.10
N GLY A 52 -1.15 -11.37 13.33
CA GLY A 52 -1.61 -10.40 14.31
C GLY A 52 -1.52 -8.94 13.86
N LEU A 53 -1.34 -8.68 12.56
CA LEU A 53 -1.17 -7.34 12.01
C LEU A 53 -2.44 -6.86 11.30
N VAL A 54 -2.99 -5.76 11.78
CA VAL A 54 -4.07 -5.01 11.10
C VAL A 54 -3.47 -4.22 9.95
N SER A 55 -4.14 -4.26 8.81
CA SER A 55 -3.76 -3.49 7.61
C SER A 55 -4.93 -2.70 7.03
N PHE A 56 -4.61 -1.66 6.28
CA PHE A 56 -5.57 -0.75 5.66
C PHE A 56 -5.33 -0.65 4.16
N ALA A 57 -6.39 -0.62 3.38
CA ALA A 57 -6.32 -0.50 1.93
C ALA A 57 -6.24 0.96 1.48
N MET A 58 -5.45 1.22 0.43
CA MET A 58 -5.39 2.51 -0.24
C MET A 58 -5.21 2.32 -1.75
N LEU A 59 -6.06 2.94 -2.57
CA LEU A 59 -5.78 3.07 -4.00
C LEU A 59 -4.55 3.95 -4.19
N THR A 60 -3.67 3.55 -5.11
CA THR A 60 -2.47 4.36 -5.40
C THR A 60 -2.71 5.47 -6.43
N GLY A 61 -3.89 5.48 -7.07
CA GLY A 61 -4.14 6.30 -8.27
C GLY A 61 -3.31 5.86 -9.48
N GLY A 62 -2.72 4.68 -9.40
CA GLY A 62 -2.00 3.98 -10.47
C GLY A 62 -2.73 2.75 -10.94
N LYS A 63 -2.04 1.59 -10.93
CA LYS A 63 -2.63 0.28 -11.26
C LYS A 63 -2.92 -0.53 -10.01
N GLY A 64 -2.26 -0.22 -8.92
CA GLY A 64 -2.14 -1.04 -7.73
C GLY A 64 -2.87 -0.53 -6.50
N VAL A 65 -2.73 -1.31 -5.45
CA VAL A 65 -3.26 -1.05 -4.12
C VAL A 65 -2.12 -1.12 -3.12
N HIS A 66 -2.05 -0.15 -2.21
CA HIS A 66 -1.21 -0.25 -1.02
C HIS A 66 -1.95 -0.95 0.11
N LEU A 67 -1.27 -1.85 0.79
CA LEU A 67 -1.64 -2.26 2.13
C LEU A 67 -0.75 -1.48 3.11
N VAL A 68 -1.38 -0.68 3.94
CA VAL A 68 -0.70 0.15 4.95
C VAL A 68 -0.84 -0.53 6.30
N VAL A 69 0.29 -0.83 6.94
CA VAL A 69 0.37 -1.46 8.25
C VAL A 69 0.97 -0.45 9.22
N PRO A 70 0.16 0.22 10.06
CA PRO A 70 0.68 1.12 11.10
C PRO A 70 1.36 0.30 12.19
N LEU A 71 2.41 0.84 12.76
CA LEU A 71 3.21 0.15 13.79
C LEU A 71 3.62 1.14 14.89
N ILE A 72 3.81 0.64 16.09
CA ILE A 72 4.51 1.38 17.13
C ILE A 72 5.97 1.56 16.68
N PRO A 73 6.54 2.80 16.74
CA PRO A 73 7.87 3.09 16.23
C PRO A 73 8.98 2.63 17.21
N ASP A 74 9.08 1.33 17.42
CA ASP A 74 10.04 0.70 18.34
C ASP A 74 11.04 -0.24 17.63
N HIS A 75 11.00 -0.26 16.31
CA HIS A 75 11.91 -1.04 15.47
C HIS A 75 12.67 -0.17 14.46
N SER A 76 13.84 -0.64 14.03
CA SER A 76 14.65 0.04 13.03
C SER A 76 14.11 -0.12 11.60
N TRP A 77 14.56 0.73 10.69
CA TRP A 77 14.32 0.58 9.25
C TRP A 77 14.82 -0.76 8.69
N GLU A 78 15.90 -1.29 9.24
CA GLU A 78 16.44 -2.58 8.82
C GLU A 78 15.48 -3.73 9.18
N THR A 79 14.92 -3.69 10.40
CA THR A 79 13.90 -4.64 10.86
C THR A 79 12.65 -4.58 9.98
N HIS A 80 12.14 -3.37 9.67
CA HIS A 80 10.99 -3.20 8.78
C HIS A 80 11.26 -3.74 7.37
N LYS A 81 12.44 -3.43 6.83
CA LYS A 81 12.87 -3.92 5.51
C LYS A 81 12.99 -5.45 5.48
N ASP A 82 13.63 -6.04 6.49
CA ASP A 82 13.83 -7.50 6.53
C ASP A 82 12.49 -8.22 6.68
N PHE A 83 11.65 -7.79 7.60
CA PHE A 83 10.31 -8.36 7.76
C PHE A 83 9.51 -8.29 6.46
N SER A 84 9.40 -7.10 5.84
CA SER A 84 8.60 -6.91 4.63
C SER A 84 9.14 -7.70 3.45
N ARG A 85 10.47 -7.83 3.32
CA ARG A 85 11.13 -8.66 2.31
C ARG A 85 10.79 -10.13 2.51
N ARG A 86 10.98 -10.67 3.72
CA ARG A 86 10.71 -12.08 4.05
C ARG A 86 9.23 -12.42 3.84
N PHE A 87 8.33 -11.54 4.24
CA PHE A 87 6.89 -11.69 4.01
C PHE A 87 6.55 -11.78 2.51
N ALA A 88 7.06 -10.86 1.69
CA ALA A 88 6.85 -10.86 0.25
C ALA A 88 7.48 -12.08 -0.44
N GLU A 89 8.68 -12.50 -0.03
CA GLU A 89 9.37 -13.69 -0.54
C GLU A 89 8.61 -14.97 -0.20
N ALA A 90 8.08 -15.10 1.03
CA ALA A 90 7.30 -16.26 1.46
C ALA A 90 6.01 -16.41 0.62
N LEU A 91 5.28 -15.31 0.40
CA LEU A 91 4.08 -15.32 -0.46
C LEU A 91 4.43 -15.65 -1.92
N SER A 92 5.53 -15.10 -2.43
CA SER A 92 5.99 -15.38 -3.79
C SER A 92 6.43 -16.84 -3.95
N PHE A 93 6.99 -17.45 -2.91
CA PHE A 93 7.35 -18.87 -2.89
C PHE A 93 6.11 -19.77 -2.82
N ALA A 94 5.14 -19.42 -1.98
CA ALA A 94 3.92 -20.18 -1.80
C ALA A 94 2.99 -20.12 -3.04
N GLN A 95 3.01 -19.01 -3.78
CA GLN A 95 2.13 -18.76 -4.93
C GLN A 95 2.92 -18.14 -6.10
N PRO A 96 3.88 -18.87 -6.69
CA PRO A 96 4.83 -18.34 -7.67
C PRO A 96 4.18 -17.91 -9.00
N ASP A 97 3.00 -18.43 -9.33
CA ASP A 97 2.25 -18.04 -10.53
C ASP A 97 1.49 -16.73 -10.38
N ARG A 98 1.27 -16.27 -9.14
CA ARG A 98 0.50 -15.05 -8.83
C ARG A 98 1.39 -13.89 -8.41
N PHE A 99 2.44 -14.18 -7.63
CA PHE A 99 3.25 -13.17 -6.97
C PHE A 99 4.73 -13.25 -7.34
N THR A 100 5.39 -12.10 -7.24
CA THR A 100 6.84 -12.01 -7.25
C THR A 100 7.30 -10.93 -6.28
N ALA A 101 8.36 -11.22 -5.53
CA ALA A 101 9.08 -10.25 -4.70
C ALA A 101 10.29 -9.63 -5.43
N SER A 102 10.50 -10.00 -6.72
CA SER A 102 11.65 -9.57 -7.50
C SER A 102 11.40 -8.25 -8.22
N MET A 103 12.34 -7.32 -8.11
CA MET A 103 12.35 -6.05 -8.85
C MET A 103 12.47 -6.23 -10.37
N SER A 104 12.98 -7.37 -10.83
CA SER A 104 13.18 -7.64 -12.26
C SER A 104 11.86 -7.62 -13.03
N LYS A 105 11.71 -6.71 -13.98
CA LYS A 105 10.53 -6.60 -14.84
C LYS A 105 10.22 -7.92 -15.58
N GLY A 106 11.24 -8.64 -16.03
CA GLY A 106 11.06 -9.93 -16.70
C GLY A 106 10.40 -11.00 -15.84
N LYS A 107 10.54 -10.89 -14.50
CA LYS A 107 9.91 -11.81 -13.55
C LYS A 107 8.48 -11.42 -13.15
N ARG A 108 7.97 -10.28 -13.64
CA ARG A 108 6.64 -9.77 -13.30
C ARG A 108 5.55 -10.21 -14.29
N LYS A 109 5.94 -10.83 -15.42
CA LYS A 109 5.00 -11.17 -16.48
C LYS A 109 3.84 -12.05 -15.96
N GLY A 110 2.61 -11.53 -16.07
CA GLY A 110 1.39 -12.17 -15.59
C GLY A 110 1.23 -12.22 -14.07
N ARG A 111 2.06 -11.48 -13.31
CA ARG A 111 2.13 -11.55 -11.83
C ARG A 111 1.93 -10.18 -11.20
N ILE A 112 1.68 -10.20 -9.90
CA ILE A 112 1.70 -9.01 -9.05
C ILE A 112 3.06 -8.96 -8.35
N PHE A 113 3.78 -7.86 -8.53
CA PHE A 113 4.96 -7.56 -7.74
C PHE A 113 4.53 -7.03 -6.38
N ILE A 114 4.94 -7.71 -5.32
CA ILE A 114 4.78 -7.22 -3.95
C ILE A 114 5.99 -6.33 -3.65
N ASP A 115 5.84 -5.02 -3.89
CA ASP A 115 6.92 -4.06 -3.64
C ASP A 115 7.04 -3.78 -2.14
N TRP A 116 7.98 -4.46 -1.51
CA TRP A 116 8.37 -4.33 -0.11
C TRP A 116 9.44 -3.25 0.11
N LEU A 117 10.03 -2.72 -0.95
CA LEU A 117 11.15 -1.76 -0.90
C LEU A 117 10.73 -0.38 -0.38
N ARG A 118 9.42 -0.13 -0.26
CA ARG A 118 8.88 1.06 0.40
C ARG A 118 9.29 1.14 1.88
N ASN A 119 9.70 0.02 2.47
CA ASN A 119 9.95 -0.13 3.90
C ASN A 119 11.44 -0.02 4.29
N GLN A 120 12.22 0.68 3.50
CA GLN A 120 13.62 0.98 3.82
C GLN A 120 13.84 2.48 4.00
N ARG A 121 14.87 2.83 4.77
CA ARG A 121 15.23 4.22 5.02
C ARG A 121 15.43 4.98 3.71
N GLY A 122 14.80 6.15 3.59
CA GLY A 122 14.86 7.00 2.39
C GLY A 122 13.88 6.61 1.28
N SER A 123 13.21 5.47 1.38
CA SER A 123 12.12 5.13 0.46
C SER A 123 10.85 5.89 0.82
N THR A 124 10.04 6.16 -0.21
CA THR A 124 8.78 6.89 -0.06
C THR A 124 7.63 6.10 -0.65
N ALA A 125 6.42 6.37 -0.14
CA ALA A 125 5.17 5.91 -0.73
C ALA A 125 4.26 7.11 -0.99
N ILE A 126 3.37 6.99 -1.98
CA ILE A 126 2.37 8.03 -2.25
C ILE A 126 1.52 8.27 -1.00
N LEU A 127 1.27 9.53 -0.67
CA LEU A 127 0.45 9.90 0.48
C LEU A 127 -1.06 9.86 0.15
N PRO A 128 -1.91 9.63 1.15
CA PRO A 128 -3.36 9.77 1.01
C PRO A 128 -3.74 11.13 0.41
N TYR A 129 -4.70 11.10 -0.51
CA TYR A 129 -5.23 12.28 -1.22
C TYR A 129 -4.22 13.03 -2.10
N SER A 130 -3.07 12.45 -2.38
CA SER A 130 -2.13 12.98 -3.37
C SER A 130 -2.66 12.71 -4.78
N ALA A 131 -2.69 13.75 -5.62
CA ALA A 131 -2.91 13.58 -7.04
C ALA A 131 -1.71 12.88 -7.69
N ARG A 132 -1.94 12.25 -8.85
CA ARG A 132 -0.89 11.62 -9.65
C ARG A 132 -0.69 12.39 -10.95
N ALA A 133 0.56 12.60 -11.35
CA ALA A 133 0.94 13.21 -12.62
C ALA A 133 0.74 12.22 -13.78
N ARG A 134 -0.51 11.80 -13.97
CA ARG A 134 -0.95 10.84 -14.99
C ARG A 134 -2.20 11.38 -15.71
N VAL A 135 -2.47 10.85 -16.90
CA VAL A 135 -3.72 11.18 -17.64
C VAL A 135 -4.92 10.93 -16.72
N GLY A 136 -5.83 11.90 -16.67
CA GLY A 136 -7.00 11.90 -15.79
C GLY A 136 -6.70 12.35 -14.34
N ALA A 137 -5.46 12.72 -14.04
CA ALA A 137 -5.03 13.17 -12.71
C ALA A 137 -5.66 12.34 -11.56
N PRO A 138 -5.49 10.99 -11.56
CA PRO A 138 -6.08 10.16 -10.53
C PRO A 138 -5.50 10.51 -9.16
N VAL A 139 -6.23 10.14 -8.11
CA VAL A 139 -5.88 10.46 -6.71
C VAL A 139 -5.67 9.18 -5.92
N ALA A 140 -4.65 9.16 -5.06
CA ALA A 140 -4.45 8.09 -4.09
C ALA A 140 -5.49 8.24 -2.96
N VAL A 141 -6.31 7.19 -2.73
CA VAL A 141 -7.46 7.31 -1.82
C VAL A 141 -7.48 6.15 -0.81
N PRO A 142 -7.45 6.46 0.50
CA PRO A 142 -7.67 5.46 1.54
C PRO A 142 -9.11 4.91 1.49
N LEU A 143 -9.23 3.59 1.72
CA LEU A 143 -10.50 2.88 1.60
C LEU A 143 -10.80 2.03 2.83
N PRO A 144 -12.06 1.94 3.25
CA PRO A 144 -12.53 0.76 3.97
C PRO A 144 -12.39 -0.47 3.06
N TRP A 145 -12.14 -1.64 3.63
CA TRP A 145 -11.95 -2.87 2.85
C TRP A 145 -13.17 -3.24 2.01
N GLU A 146 -14.36 -3.00 2.53
CA GLU A 146 -15.66 -3.29 1.87
C GLU A 146 -15.85 -2.43 0.62
N GLU A 147 -15.30 -1.21 0.63
CA GLU A 147 -15.38 -0.33 -0.54
C GLU A 147 -14.43 -0.79 -1.66
N LEU A 148 -13.27 -1.35 -1.32
CA LEU A 148 -12.34 -1.89 -2.32
C LEU A 148 -13.03 -2.91 -3.23
N ASP A 149 -13.93 -3.74 -2.68
CA ASP A 149 -14.64 -4.77 -3.43
C ASP A 149 -15.58 -4.21 -4.48
N ALA A 150 -16.19 -3.07 -4.19
CA ALA A 150 -17.14 -2.41 -5.09
C ALA A 150 -16.47 -1.67 -6.27
N LEU A 151 -15.17 -1.40 -6.18
CA LEU A 151 -14.46 -0.64 -7.21
C LEU A 151 -14.09 -1.50 -8.41
N ILE A 152 -14.16 -0.90 -9.59
CA ILE A 152 -13.84 -1.57 -10.87
C ILE A 152 -12.46 -1.19 -11.42
N ASP A 153 -11.86 -0.11 -10.94
CA ASP A 153 -10.55 0.41 -11.39
C ASP A 153 -9.78 1.02 -10.23
N ALA A 154 -8.46 0.82 -10.20
CA ALA A 154 -7.55 1.45 -9.25
C ALA A 154 -7.44 2.97 -9.40
N ARG A 155 -7.90 3.52 -10.53
CA ARG A 155 -7.94 4.96 -10.85
C ARG A 155 -9.34 5.56 -10.75
N PHE A 156 -10.23 4.92 -9.97
CA PHE A 156 -11.63 5.33 -9.85
C PHE A 156 -11.80 6.78 -9.39
N TYR A 157 -10.91 7.30 -8.56
CA TYR A 157 -10.93 8.67 -8.08
C TYR A 157 -9.91 9.54 -8.81
N SER A 158 -10.33 10.75 -9.20
CA SER A 158 -9.49 11.78 -9.83
C SER A 158 -9.66 13.13 -9.15
N VAL A 159 -8.93 14.14 -9.57
CA VAL A 159 -9.09 15.52 -9.10
C VAL A 159 -10.50 16.08 -9.39
N ASP A 160 -11.20 15.57 -10.39
CA ASP A 160 -12.58 15.96 -10.70
C ASP A 160 -13.55 15.54 -9.59
N ASN A 161 -13.17 14.55 -8.78
CA ASN A 161 -13.92 14.12 -7.61
C ASN A 161 -13.57 14.92 -6.33
N ALA A 162 -12.82 16.02 -6.42
CA ALA A 162 -12.35 16.78 -5.27
C ALA A 162 -13.43 17.09 -4.22
N PRO A 163 -14.66 17.54 -4.55
CA PRO A 163 -15.72 17.77 -3.57
C PRO A 163 -16.08 16.50 -2.78
N VAL A 164 -16.14 15.34 -3.45
CA VAL A 164 -16.44 14.04 -2.84
C VAL A 164 -15.28 13.63 -1.94
N LEU A 165 -14.04 13.78 -2.42
CA LEU A 165 -12.82 13.44 -1.66
C LEU A 165 -12.67 14.30 -0.41
N LEU A 166 -12.96 15.60 -0.48
CA LEU A 166 -12.95 16.50 0.68
C LEU A 166 -14.01 16.12 1.73
N LYS A 167 -15.22 15.77 1.28
CA LYS A 167 -16.28 15.27 2.18
C LYS A 167 -15.85 13.96 2.83
N ARG A 168 -15.25 13.07 2.07
CA ARG A 168 -14.74 11.78 2.53
C ARG A 168 -13.65 11.96 3.59
N ALA A 169 -12.66 12.81 3.35
CA ALA A 169 -11.58 13.08 4.27
C ALA A 169 -12.03 13.62 5.64
N LYS A 170 -13.19 14.31 5.67
CA LYS A 170 -13.81 14.84 6.89
C LYS A 170 -14.86 13.89 7.49
N GLY A 171 -15.19 12.81 6.79
CA GLY A 171 -16.25 11.88 7.17
C GLY A 171 -15.78 10.79 8.14
N LYS A 172 -16.75 10.06 8.71
CA LYS A 172 -16.48 8.97 9.66
C LYS A 172 -16.13 7.63 9.00
N ALA A 173 -16.30 7.51 7.68
CA ALA A 173 -16.08 6.24 6.96
C ALA A 173 -14.65 5.71 7.07
N LEU A 174 -13.69 6.60 7.34
CA LEU A 174 -12.27 6.28 7.53
C LEU A 174 -11.81 6.50 8.97
N ALA A 175 -12.74 6.55 9.95
CA ALA A 175 -12.36 6.67 11.35
C ALA A 175 -11.42 5.52 11.75
N GLY A 176 -10.26 5.86 12.29
CA GLY A 176 -9.24 4.86 12.65
C GLY A 176 -8.39 4.33 11.48
N TRP A 177 -8.66 4.73 10.25
CA TRP A 177 -7.81 4.32 9.12
C TRP A 177 -6.35 4.76 9.33
N GLY A 178 -5.42 3.82 9.17
CA GLY A 178 -3.99 4.08 9.36
C GLY A 178 -3.54 4.15 10.82
N PHE A 179 -4.39 3.77 11.77
CA PHE A 179 -4.06 3.72 13.20
C PHE A 179 -4.29 2.32 13.77
N ALA A 180 -3.25 1.74 14.35
CA ALA A 180 -3.33 0.54 15.18
C ALA A 180 -2.11 0.53 16.13
N GLU A 181 -2.34 0.15 17.39
CA GLU A 181 -1.27 -0.06 18.37
C GLU A 181 -0.79 -1.50 18.28
N GLN A 182 0.16 -1.74 17.38
CA GLN A 182 0.69 -3.07 17.11
C GLN A 182 2.20 -3.03 16.85
N ARG A 183 2.87 -4.16 17.07
CA ARG A 183 4.29 -4.37 16.84
C ARG A 183 4.52 -5.45 15.81
N LEU A 184 5.68 -5.44 15.18
CA LEU A 184 6.10 -6.56 14.34
C LEU A 184 6.22 -7.82 15.21
N PRO A 185 5.65 -8.95 14.75
CA PRO A 185 5.84 -10.23 15.42
C PRO A 185 7.30 -10.68 15.29
N SER A 186 7.77 -11.43 16.28
CA SER A 186 9.04 -12.14 16.17
C SER A 186 8.87 -13.29 15.17
N ILE A 187 9.60 -13.25 14.04
CA ILE A 187 9.62 -14.28 12.99
C ILE A 187 11.04 -14.78 12.73
#